data_92ab57df5d7c9d9064e390f161ab942e
#
_entry.id   92ab57df5d7c9d9064e390f161ab942e
#
_cell.length_a   1.000
_cell.length_b   1.000
_cell.length_c   1.000
_cell.angle_alpha   90.00
_cell.angle_beta   90.00
_cell.angle_gamma   90.00
#
_symmetry.space_group_name_H-M   'P 1'
#
loop_
_entity.id
_entity.type
_entity.pdbx_description
1 polymer ?
#
loop_
_entity_poly.entity_id
_entity_poly.type
_entity_poly.pdbx_seq_one_letter_code
_entity_poly.pdbx_strand_id
1 'polypeptide(L)'
;MLMLVLVGVLSGTTVYVGIIQAYESRAVSLRTAEIQNQCTILCDQLYSYDYLSDNSSEVINSSLVQLTNIYSGRVMIVDQDLKVVKDTYALNEGRINVSERVVLCMRGQSTSYYDKKNHYIEVTSPIMEDGTDRIVGVMLASVSTDTIEDSLRIFHTKGRLILLVVYILVAVLAMLLSERIVRPLKRITRELEDTTEGYEWDGLHEETYAETKQISDAFNKLLSRLRQIDKSREEFVSNVSHELKTPLASMKVLADSLIFQENVPVELYEEFMQDIGKEIDRENEIINDLLTLVKMDKTAQDVNIRQTNVNDLLELILKRLRPIA
;
A
#
# COMPACT_ATOMS: atom_id res chain seq x y z
N MET A 1 6.46 10.40 -2.35
CA MET A 1 7.66 10.09 -3.15
C MET A 1 8.54 9.03 -2.50
N LEU A 2 9.09 9.27 -1.29
CA LEU A 2 10.04 8.35 -0.62
C LEU A 2 9.47 6.94 -0.45
N MET A 3 8.19 6.82 -0.09
CA MET A 3 7.50 5.54 0.11
C MET A 3 7.37 4.73 -1.20
N LEU A 4 7.08 5.36 -2.33
CA LEU A 4 7.02 4.71 -3.65
C LEU A 4 8.38 4.17 -4.08
N VAL A 5 9.45 4.96 -3.88
CA VAL A 5 10.82 4.52 -4.18
C VAL A 5 11.22 3.35 -3.28
N LEU A 6 10.90 3.41 -1.98
CA LEU A 6 11.22 2.35 -1.02
C LEU A 6 10.52 1.03 -1.38
N VAL A 7 9.24 1.07 -1.74
CA VAL A 7 8.49 -0.12 -2.19
C VAL A 7 9.09 -0.68 -3.48
N GLY A 8 9.44 0.17 -4.45
CA GLY A 8 10.07 -0.26 -5.70
C GLY A 8 11.46 -0.89 -5.48
N VAL A 9 12.27 -0.33 -4.60
CA VAL A 9 13.59 -0.87 -4.24
C VAL A 9 13.45 -2.21 -3.50
N LEU A 10 12.55 -2.30 -2.53
CA LEU A 10 12.34 -3.52 -1.74
C LEU A 10 11.83 -4.66 -2.63
N SER A 11 10.83 -4.40 -3.47
CA SER A 11 10.30 -5.42 -4.38
C SER A 11 11.34 -5.88 -5.40
N GLY A 12 12.08 -4.95 -6.01
CA GLY A 12 13.13 -5.26 -6.97
C GLY A 12 14.25 -6.11 -6.37
N THR A 13 14.72 -5.77 -5.15
CA THR A 13 15.74 -6.56 -4.45
C THR A 13 15.24 -7.95 -4.10
N THR A 14 14.01 -8.08 -3.61
CA THR A 14 13.42 -9.38 -3.24
C THR A 14 13.31 -10.30 -4.46
N VAL A 15 12.79 -9.78 -5.57
CA VAL A 15 12.70 -10.54 -6.83
C VAL A 15 14.07 -10.95 -7.34
N TYR A 16 15.05 -10.05 -7.32
CA TYR A 16 16.40 -10.35 -7.74
C TYR A 16 17.04 -11.48 -6.92
N VAL A 17 16.96 -11.41 -5.58
CA VAL A 17 17.50 -12.45 -4.69
C VAL A 17 16.78 -13.79 -4.93
N GLY A 18 15.44 -13.76 -5.05
CA GLY A 18 14.65 -14.95 -5.34
C GLY A 18 15.03 -15.63 -6.66
N ILE A 19 15.24 -14.87 -7.72
CA ILE A 19 15.67 -15.41 -9.03
C ILE A 19 17.04 -16.05 -8.93
N ILE A 20 18.01 -15.41 -8.28
CA ILE A 20 19.37 -15.96 -8.12
C ILE A 20 19.33 -17.28 -7.32
N GLN A 21 18.61 -17.33 -6.22
CA GLN A 21 18.49 -18.54 -5.40
C GLN A 21 17.78 -19.67 -6.16
N ALA A 22 16.71 -19.35 -6.89
CA ALA A 22 16.00 -20.33 -7.71
C ALA A 22 16.87 -20.89 -8.83
N TYR A 23 17.67 -20.04 -9.49
CA TYR A 23 18.61 -20.45 -10.52
C TYR A 23 19.71 -21.37 -9.96
N GLU A 24 20.36 -20.98 -8.84
CA GLU A 24 21.39 -21.79 -8.18
C GLU A 24 20.85 -23.18 -7.81
N SER A 25 19.70 -23.21 -7.10
CA SER A 25 19.05 -24.47 -6.71
C SER A 25 18.72 -25.35 -7.92
N ARG A 26 18.18 -24.76 -8.97
CA ARG A 26 17.82 -25.48 -10.19
C ARG A 26 19.05 -26.01 -10.94
N ALA A 27 20.10 -25.20 -11.06
CA ALA A 27 21.32 -25.58 -11.74
C ALA A 27 22.03 -26.74 -11.02
N VAL A 28 22.12 -26.65 -9.67
CA VAL A 28 22.71 -27.73 -8.85
C VAL A 28 21.88 -29.02 -8.97
N SER A 29 20.54 -28.92 -8.87
CA SER A 29 19.65 -30.08 -8.99
C SER A 29 19.77 -30.78 -10.35
N LEU A 30 19.78 -30.01 -11.44
CA LEU A 30 19.95 -30.54 -12.79
C LEU A 30 21.30 -31.22 -12.96
N ARG A 31 22.39 -30.58 -12.49
CA ARG A 31 23.73 -31.12 -12.55
C ARG A 31 23.86 -32.42 -11.76
N THR A 32 23.27 -32.45 -10.55
CA THR A 32 23.27 -33.67 -9.71
C THR A 32 22.55 -34.82 -10.40
N ALA A 33 21.37 -34.57 -10.98
CA ALA A 33 20.60 -35.60 -11.68
C ALA A 33 21.33 -36.14 -12.92
N GLU A 34 22.00 -35.24 -13.67
CA GLU A 34 22.79 -35.61 -14.82
C GLU A 34 23.97 -36.54 -14.44
N ILE A 35 24.72 -36.15 -13.40
CA ILE A 35 25.86 -36.95 -12.90
C ILE A 35 25.36 -38.30 -12.37
N GLN A 36 24.27 -38.29 -11.61
CA GLN A 36 23.68 -39.51 -11.05
C GLN A 36 23.28 -40.51 -12.14
N ASN A 37 22.69 -40.02 -13.24
CA ASN A 37 22.37 -40.85 -14.42
C ASN A 37 23.62 -41.42 -15.06
N GLN A 38 24.66 -40.61 -15.24
CA GLN A 38 25.92 -41.07 -15.83
C GLN A 38 26.61 -42.08 -14.93
N CYS A 39 26.62 -41.85 -13.61
CA CYS A 39 27.14 -42.83 -12.64
C CYS A 39 26.40 -44.14 -12.66
N THR A 40 25.07 -44.13 -12.76
CA THR A 40 24.26 -45.39 -12.84
C THR A 40 24.63 -46.17 -14.08
N ILE A 41 24.70 -45.53 -15.25
CA ILE A 41 25.07 -46.22 -16.50
C ILE A 41 26.48 -46.83 -16.39
N LEU A 42 27.44 -46.09 -15.79
CA LEU A 42 28.78 -46.60 -15.57
C LEU A 42 28.84 -47.74 -14.53
N CYS A 43 28.02 -47.70 -13.49
CA CYS A 43 27.92 -48.79 -12.50
C CYS A 43 27.49 -50.09 -13.14
N ASP A 44 26.50 -50.07 -14.05
CA ASP A 44 26.05 -51.25 -14.80
C ASP A 44 27.19 -51.80 -15.70
N GLN A 45 27.96 -50.90 -16.35
CA GLN A 45 29.13 -51.29 -17.13
C GLN A 45 30.26 -51.88 -16.28
N LEU A 46 30.56 -51.28 -15.10
CA LEU A 46 31.57 -51.76 -14.16
C LEU A 46 31.27 -53.19 -13.72
N TYR A 47 30.01 -53.53 -13.46
CA TYR A 47 29.61 -54.90 -13.13
C TYR A 47 29.73 -55.82 -14.36
N SER A 48 29.22 -55.44 -15.52
CA SER A 48 29.23 -56.24 -16.75
C SER A 48 30.63 -56.61 -17.25
N TYR A 49 31.64 -55.75 -16.96
CA TYR A 49 33.04 -56.02 -17.31
C TYR A 49 33.85 -56.63 -16.18
N ASP A 50 33.22 -57.03 -15.07
CA ASP A 50 33.89 -57.55 -13.85
C ASP A 50 35.06 -56.66 -13.37
N TYR A 51 34.89 -55.35 -13.49
CA TYR A 51 35.93 -54.36 -13.25
C TYR A 51 36.44 -54.33 -11.80
N LEU A 52 35.63 -54.79 -10.84
CA LEU A 52 36.03 -54.85 -9.44
C LEU A 52 37.08 -55.91 -9.18
N SER A 53 37.09 -57.01 -10.01
CA SER A 53 38.10 -58.10 -9.94
C SER A 53 39.32 -57.78 -10.81
N ASP A 54 39.11 -57.21 -12.00
CA ASP A 54 40.17 -56.79 -12.94
C ASP A 54 39.95 -55.36 -13.45
N ASN A 55 40.72 -54.41 -12.92
CA ASN A 55 40.63 -52.99 -13.24
C ASN A 55 41.41 -52.58 -14.48
N SER A 56 41.81 -53.54 -15.33
CA SER A 56 42.63 -53.31 -16.55
C SER A 56 41.81 -52.91 -17.80
N SER A 57 40.47 -52.98 -17.75
CA SER A 57 39.59 -52.68 -18.88
C SER A 57 39.79 -51.27 -19.44
N GLU A 58 40.36 -51.17 -20.66
CA GLU A 58 40.58 -49.88 -21.36
C GLU A 58 39.27 -49.14 -21.62
N VAL A 59 38.17 -49.85 -21.90
CA VAL A 59 36.86 -49.25 -22.18
C VAL A 59 36.34 -48.49 -20.95
N ILE A 60 36.38 -49.18 -19.80
CA ILE A 60 35.94 -48.58 -18.54
C ILE A 60 36.84 -47.42 -18.12
N ASN A 61 38.18 -47.63 -18.21
CA ASN A 61 39.13 -46.57 -17.89
C ASN A 61 38.94 -45.33 -18.76
N SER A 62 38.67 -45.50 -20.07
CA SER A 62 38.35 -44.42 -20.99
C SER A 62 37.06 -43.70 -20.61
N SER A 63 36.02 -44.43 -20.24
CA SER A 63 34.74 -43.84 -19.82
C SER A 63 34.85 -43.06 -18.50
N LEU A 64 35.63 -43.57 -17.54
CA LEU A 64 35.95 -42.86 -16.29
C LEU A 64 36.71 -41.56 -16.53
N VAL A 65 37.71 -41.60 -17.40
CA VAL A 65 38.49 -40.42 -17.80
C VAL A 65 37.59 -39.41 -18.53
N GLN A 66 36.71 -39.87 -19.41
CA GLN A 66 35.78 -39.02 -20.12
C GLN A 66 34.79 -38.32 -19.13
N LEU A 67 34.23 -39.03 -18.16
CA LEU A 67 33.37 -38.47 -17.15
C LEU A 67 34.12 -37.41 -16.33
N THR A 68 35.32 -37.71 -15.86
CA THR A 68 36.15 -36.76 -15.11
C THR A 68 36.49 -35.50 -15.90
N ASN A 69 36.77 -35.63 -17.19
CA ASN A 69 37.09 -34.49 -18.05
C ASN A 69 35.87 -33.61 -18.33
N ILE A 70 34.71 -34.23 -18.63
CA ILE A 70 33.46 -33.48 -18.92
C ILE A 70 32.98 -32.68 -17.69
N TYR A 71 33.12 -33.27 -16.52
CA TYR A 71 32.56 -32.68 -15.29
C TYR A 71 33.65 -32.04 -14.40
N SER A 72 34.92 -32.03 -14.84
CA SER A 72 36.08 -31.52 -14.07
C SER A 72 36.05 -32.10 -12.64
N GLY A 73 35.95 -33.43 -12.56
CA GLY A 73 35.68 -34.11 -11.30
C GLY A 73 36.65 -35.25 -11.02
N ARG A 74 36.41 -35.97 -9.95
CA ARG A 74 37.13 -37.15 -9.51
C ARG A 74 36.16 -38.28 -9.31
N VAL A 75 36.51 -39.48 -9.76
CA VAL A 75 35.71 -40.68 -9.53
C VAL A 75 36.56 -41.70 -8.77
N MET A 76 35.94 -42.29 -7.74
CA MET A 76 36.50 -43.38 -6.98
C MET A 76 35.54 -44.57 -7.04
N ILE A 77 36.06 -45.77 -7.27
CA ILE A 77 35.34 -47.03 -7.25
C ILE A 77 35.79 -47.79 -6.01
N VAL A 78 34.85 -48.21 -5.18
CA VAL A 78 35.08 -48.83 -3.88
C VAL A 78 34.43 -50.19 -3.90
N ASP A 79 35.12 -51.25 -3.48
CA ASP A 79 34.61 -52.62 -3.38
C ASP A 79 33.81 -52.87 -2.09
N GLN A 80 33.36 -54.11 -1.88
CA GLN A 80 32.59 -54.55 -0.69
C GLN A 80 33.38 -54.40 0.61
N ASP A 81 34.72 -54.46 0.56
CA ASP A 81 35.62 -54.33 1.70
C ASP A 81 35.95 -52.85 2.00
N LEU A 82 35.25 -51.93 1.35
CA LEU A 82 35.47 -50.48 1.42
C LEU A 82 36.85 -50.06 0.90
N LYS A 83 37.53 -50.91 0.10
CA LYS A 83 38.81 -50.59 -0.49
C LYS A 83 38.63 -49.91 -1.85
N VAL A 84 39.38 -48.83 -2.08
CA VAL A 84 39.41 -48.11 -3.36
C VAL A 84 40.10 -48.96 -4.41
N VAL A 85 39.31 -49.51 -5.36
CA VAL A 85 39.82 -50.31 -6.51
C VAL A 85 40.39 -49.38 -7.56
N LYS A 86 39.73 -48.22 -7.83
CA LYS A 86 40.14 -47.25 -8.80
C LYS A 86 39.90 -45.82 -8.29
N ASP A 87 40.86 -44.95 -8.55
CA ASP A 87 40.76 -43.50 -8.30
C ASP A 87 41.30 -42.78 -9.54
N THR A 88 40.48 -42.00 -10.18
CA THR A 88 40.91 -41.25 -11.40
C THR A 88 42.05 -40.28 -11.17
N TYR A 89 42.30 -39.87 -9.92
CA TYR A 89 43.46 -39.06 -9.52
C TYR A 89 44.62 -39.89 -8.96
N ALA A 90 44.48 -41.20 -8.90
CA ALA A 90 45.48 -42.16 -8.41
C ALA A 90 46.01 -41.85 -6.99
N LEU A 91 45.29 -41.11 -6.17
CA LEU A 91 45.74 -40.68 -4.82
C LEU A 91 45.40 -41.70 -3.73
N ASN A 92 44.30 -42.41 -3.87
CA ASN A 92 43.73 -43.26 -2.81
C ASN A 92 43.57 -44.75 -3.23
N GLU A 93 44.08 -45.17 -4.39
CA GLU A 93 43.99 -46.59 -4.80
C GLU A 93 44.59 -47.49 -3.74
N GLY A 94 43.90 -48.59 -3.44
CA GLY A 94 44.30 -49.58 -2.43
C GLY A 94 44.02 -49.17 -0.97
N ARG A 95 43.58 -47.96 -0.71
CA ARG A 95 43.25 -47.48 0.65
C ARG A 95 41.79 -47.79 0.98
N ILE A 96 41.48 -47.87 2.26
CA ILE A 96 40.10 -48.08 2.76
C ILE A 96 39.39 -46.69 2.81
N ASN A 97 38.19 -46.59 2.24
CA ASN A 97 37.33 -45.42 2.27
C ASN A 97 36.09 -45.68 3.15
N VAL A 98 36.12 -45.18 4.37
CA VAL A 98 35.01 -45.32 5.33
C VAL A 98 34.15 -44.02 5.41
N SER A 99 34.09 -43.27 4.33
CA SER A 99 33.23 -42.06 4.35
C SER A 99 31.78 -42.46 4.58
N GLU A 100 31.06 -41.66 5.35
CA GLU A 100 29.65 -41.91 5.71
C GLU A 100 28.78 -42.18 4.45
N ARG A 101 29.05 -41.47 3.36
CA ARG A 101 28.27 -41.60 2.09
C ARG A 101 28.51 -42.92 1.39
N VAL A 102 29.75 -43.39 1.39
CA VAL A 102 30.08 -44.70 0.84
C VAL A 102 29.38 -45.81 1.64
N VAL A 103 29.45 -45.69 2.99
CA VAL A 103 28.80 -46.67 3.87
C VAL A 103 27.28 -46.69 3.73
N LEU A 104 26.63 -45.48 3.58
CA LEU A 104 25.19 -45.40 3.33
C LEU A 104 24.83 -46.00 1.97
N CYS A 105 25.65 -45.75 0.93
CA CYS A 105 25.41 -46.28 -0.41
C CYS A 105 25.56 -47.80 -0.43
N MET A 106 26.49 -48.37 0.30
CA MET A 106 26.63 -49.84 0.49
C MET A 106 25.37 -50.49 1.17
N ARG A 107 24.60 -49.69 1.90
CA ARG A 107 23.31 -50.09 2.49
C ARG A 107 22.09 -49.86 1.59
N GLY A 108 22.33 -49.45 0.33
CA GLY A 108 21.27 -49.18 -0.65
C GLY A 108 20.74 -47.76 -0.67
N GLN A 109 21.40 -46.83 0.06
CA GLN A 109 21.00 -45.42 0.11
C GLN A 109 21.94 -44.58 -0.74
N SER A 110 21.62 -44.39 -2.02
CA SER A 110 22.35 -43.40 -2.85
C SER A 110 22.21 -42.01 -2.27
N THR A 111 23.33 -41.28 -2.18
CA THR A 111 23.34 -39.93 -1.62
C THR A 111 23.89 -38.94 -2.62
N SER A 112 23.38 -37.72 -2.57
CA SER A 112 23.96 -36.57 -3.25
C SER A 112 24.17 -35.43 -2.28
N TYR A 113 25.28 -34.74 -2.40
CA TYR A 113 25.64 -33.63 -1.53
C TYR A 113 26.29 -32.51 -2.31
N TYR A 114 25.79 -31.30 -2.11
CA TYR A 114 26.37 -30.08 -2.65
C TYR A 114 27.13 -29.35 -1.56
N ASP A 115 28.46 -29.25 -1.76
CA ASP A 115 29.33 -28.42 -0.93
C ASP A 115 29.53 -27.05 -1.59
N LYS A 116 28.72 -26.10 -1.16
CA LYS A 116 28.76 -24.71 -1.67
C LYS A 116 30.11 -24.02 -1.35
N LYS A 117 30.74 -24.39 -0.23
CA LYS A 117 31.98 -23.76 0.22
C LYS A 117 33.20 -24.19 -0.59
N ASN A 118 33.24 -25.48 -0.93
CA ASN A 118 34.35 -26.07 -1.66
C ASN A 118 34.02 -26.30 -3.14
N HIS A 119 32.89 -25.81 -3.62
CA HIS A 119 32.48 -25.77 -5.03
C HIS A 119 32.42 -27.14 -5.71
N TYR A 120 31.86 -28.16 -5.04
CA TYR A 120 31.66 -29.47 -5.63
C TYR A 120 30.36 -30.12 -5.27
N ILE A 121 29.89 -31.01 -6.15
CA ILE A 121 28.80 -31.96 -5.92
C ILE A 121 29.41 -33.32 -5.78
N GLU A 122 29.01 -34.06 -4.71
CA GLU A 122 29.39 -35.44 -4.51
C GLU A 122 28.17 -36.31 -4.65
N VAL A 123 28.30 -37.37 -5.48
CA VAL A 123 27.21 -38.34 -5.76
C VAL A 123 27.78 -39.73 -5.52
N THR A 124 26.95 -40.57 -4.85
CA THR A 124 27.25 -41.99 -4.69
C THR A 124 26.23 -42.83 -5.45
N SER A 125 26.70 -43.83 -6.18
CA SER A 125 25.86 -44.81 -6.91
C SER A 125 26.32 -46.20 -6.58
N PRO A 126 25.38 -47.13 -6.23
CA PRO A 126 25.73 -48.51 -5.95
C PRO A 126 26.03 -49.26 -7.24
N ILE A 127 27.00 -50.14 -7.20
CA ILE A 127 27.28 -51.12 -8.24
C ILE A 127 26.51 -52.42 -7.82
N MET A 128 25.52 -52.76 -8.61
CA MET A 128 24.63 -53.88 -8.30
C MET A 128 24.98 -55.10 -9.14
N GLU A 129 24.75 -56.27 -8.58
CA GLU A 129 24.84 -57.54 -9.29
C GLU A 129 23.58 -57.75 -10.15
N ASP A 130 23.76 -58.10 -11.45
CA ASP A 130 22.62 -58.27 -12.35
C ASP A 130 21.62 -59.29 -11.84
N GLY A 131 20.33 -58.88 -11.85
CA GLY A 131 19.19 -59.72 -11.42
C GLY A 131 19.07 -59.94 -9.92
N THR A 132 19.87 -59.25 -9.11
CA THR A 132 19.81 -59.27 -7.64
C THR A 132 19.88 -57.87 -7.07
N ASP A 133 19.38 -57.67 -5.84
CA ASP A 133 19.53 -56.39 -5.13
C ASP A 133 20.85 -56.32 -4.33
N ARG A 134 21.83 -57.22 -4.65
CA ARG A 134 23.10 -57.25 -3.92
C ARG A 134 24.05 -56.19 -4.44
N ILE A 135 24.52 -55.31 -3.54
CA ILE A 135 25.50 -54.28 -3.83
C ILE A 135 26.93 -54.89 -3.71
N VAL A 136 27.69 -54.83 -4.78
CA VAL A 136 29.05 -55.36 -4.89
C VAL A 136 30.10 -54.26 -4.79
N GLY A 137 29.72 -53.03 -4.88
CA GLY A 137 30.63 -51.88 -4.75
C GLY A 137 29.89 -50.56 -4.79
N VAL A 138 30.61 -49.45 -4.68
CA VAL A 138 30.10 -48.09 -4.74
C VAL A 138 30.97 -47.23 -5.64
N MET A 139 30.36 -46.53 -6.55
CA MET A 139 31.00 -45.43 -7.29
C MET A 139 30.73 -44.12 -6.57
N LEU A 140 31.82 -43.39 -6.24
CA LEU A 140 31.77 -42.05 -5.66
C LEU A 140 32.31 -41.06 -6.69
N ALA A 141 31.48 -40.16 -7.14
CA ALA A 141 31.84 -39.10 -8.09
C ALA A 141 31.78 -37.73 -7.38
N SER A 142 32.89 -37.01 -7.39
CA SER A 142 33.00 -35.65 -6.89
C SER A 142 33.27 -34.72 -8.05
N VAL A 143 32.37 -33.81 -8.40
CA VAL A 143 32.45 -32.97 -9.60
C VAL A 143 32.42 -31.50 -9.25
N SER A 144 33.18 -30.69 -9.98
CA SER A 144 33.24 -29.24 -9.79
C SER A 144 31.95 -28.54 -10.16
N THR A 145 31.60 -27.51 -9.42
CA THR A 145 30.49 -26.59 -9.71
C THR A 145 30.98 -25.24 -10.26
N ASP A 146 32.26 -25.11 -10.65
CA ASP A 146 32.81 -23.84 -11.13
C ASP A 146 32.04 -23.26 -12.32
N THR A 147 31.55 -24.09 -13.22
CA THR A 147 30.70 -23.65 -14.36
C THR A 147 29.38 -23.06 -13.92
N ILE A 148 28.81 -23.55 -12.82
CA ILE A 148 27.57 -23.00 -12.22
C ILE A 148 27.89 -21.63 -11.60
N GLU A 149 29.01 -21.52 -10.91
CA GLU A 149 29.46 -20.27 -10.29
C GLU A 149 29.82 -19.19 -11.31
N ASP A 150 30.53 -19.55 -12.37
CA ASP A 150 30.80 -18.61 -13.46
C ASP A 150 29.51 -18.07 -14.06
N SER A 151 28.53 -18.94 -14.27
CA SER A 151 27.20 -18.53 -14.71
C SER A 151 26.51 -17.59 -13.70
N LEU A 152 26.53 -17.93 -12.41
CA LEU A 152 26.01 -17.09 -11.34
C LEU A 152 26.70 -15.72 -11.29
N ARG A 153 28.03 -15.68 -11.45
CA ARG A 153 28.80 -14.45 -11.48
C ARG A 153 28.38 -13.53 -12.63
N ILE A 154 28.14 -14.11 -13.82
CA ILE A 154 27.62 -13.36 -14.97
C ILE A 154 26.23 -12.81 -14.66
N PHE A 155 25.34 -13.65 -14.08
CA PHE A 155 23.99 -13.23 -13.65
C PHE A 155 24.06 -12.13 -12.60
N HIS A 156 24.93 -12.23 -11.61
CA HIS A 156 25.12 -11.19 -10.60
C HIS A 156 25.56 -9.86 -11.22
N THR A 157 26.47 -9.90 -12.18
CA THR A 157 26.98 -8.67 -12.81
C THR A 157 25.93 -8.01 -13.69
N LYS A 158 25.28 -8.79 -14.57
CA LYS A 158 24.23 -8.27 -15.45
C LYS A 158 22.96 -7.90 -14.67
N GLY A 159 22.59 -8.73 -13.69
CA GLY A 159 21.41 -8.49 -12.85
C GLY A 159 21.52 -7.22 -12.01
N ARG A 160 22.67 -6.91 -11.42
CA ARG A 160 22.92 -5.64 -10.71
C ARG A 160 22.79 -4.43 -11.62
N LEU A 161 23.27 -4.53 -12.86
CA LEU A 161 23.14 -3.44 -13.84
C LEU A 161 21.65 -3.21 -14.21
N ILE A 162 20.92 -4.27 -14.49
CA ILE A 162 19.48 -4.19 -14.77
C ILE A 162 18.72 -3.58 -13.57
N LEU A 163 19.06 -4.02 -12.37
CA LEU A 163 18.44 -3.56 -11.13
C LEU A 163 18.70 -2.07 -10.91
N LEU A 164 19.89 -1.58 -11.21
CA LEU A 164 20.25 -0.16 -11.15
C LEU A 164 19.41 0.66 -12.14
N VAL A 165 19.27 0.18 -13.38
CA VAL A 165 18.43 0.85 -14.39
C VAL A 165 16.97 0.91 -13.94
N VAL A 166 16.44 -0.19 -13.39
CA VAL A 166 15.07 -0.23 -12.85
C VAL A 166 14.90 0.76 -11.70
N TYR A 167 15.87 0.87 -10.80
CA TYR A 167 15.80 1.84 -9.69
C TYR A 167 15.81 3.28 -10.17
N ILE A 168 16.63 3.61 -11.17
CA ILE A 168 16.64 4.94 -11.79
C ILE A 168 15.25 5.23 -12.41
N LEU A 169 14.70 4.26 -13.14
CA LEU A 169 13.39 4.41 -13.77
C LEU A 169 12.28 4.61 -12.74
N VAL A 170 12.27 3.84 -11.67
CA VAL A 170 11.33 3.99 -10.54
C VAL A 170 11.49 5.36 -9.88
N ALA A 171 12.71 5.83 -9.67
CA ALA A 171 12.96 7.15 -9.09
C ALA A 171 12.45 8.28 -9.98
N VAL A 172 12.69 8.22 -11.29
CA VAL A 172 12.19 9.20 -12.26
C VAL A 172 10.66 9.17 -12.30
N LEU A 173 10.06 7.99 -12.38
CA LEU A 173 8.60 7.84 -12.37
C LEU A 173 7.97 8.37 -11.09
N ALA A 174 8.56 8.08 -9.93
CA ALA A 174 8.11 8.60 -8.65
C ALA A 174 8.20 10.13 -8.56
N MET A 175 9.24 10.73 -9.17
CA MET A 175 9.40 12.17 -9.25
C MET A 175 8.30 12.81 -10.12
N LEU A 176 8.06 12.26 -11.32
CA LEU A 176 7.02 12.74 -12.23
C LEU A 176 5.61 12.63 -11.63
N LEU A 177 5.30 11.47 -11.02
CA LEU A 177 4.02 11.27 -10.34
C LEU A 177 3.85 12.20 -9.12
N SER A 178 4.92 12.38 -8.33
CA SER A 178 4.89 13.29 -7.17
C SER A 178 4.60 14.73 -7.61
N GLU A 179 5.20 15.21 -8.69
CA GLU A 179 4.93 16.54 -9.22
C GLU A 179 3.49 16.67 -9.72
N ARG A 180 3.01 15.67 -10.43
CA ARG A 180 1.69 15.71 -11.05
C ARG A 180 0.55 15.56 -10.04
N ILE A 181 0.72 14.77 -8.97
CA ILE A 181 -0.33 14.50 -7.98
C ILE A 181 -0.27 15.49 -6.80
N VAL A 182 0.91 15.83 -6.32
CA VAL A 182 1.06 16.62 -5.08
C VAL A 182 0.97 18.14 -5.33
N ARG A 183 1.41 18.61 -6.49
CA ARG A 183 1.35 20.07 -6.80
C ARG A 183 -0.05 20.66 -6.75
N PRO A 184 -1.08 20.06 -7.40
CA PRO A 184 -2.44 20.57 -7.33
C PRO A 184 -3.01 20.60 -5.90
N LEU A 185 -2.77 19.56 -5.11
CA LEU A 185 -3.19 19.53 -3.71
C LEU A 185 -2.53 20.63 -2.87
N LYS A 186 -1.24 20.88 -3.09
CA LYS A 186 -0.54 21.97 -2.40
C LYS A 186 -1.07 23.36 -2.81
N ARG A 187 -1.51 23.54 -4.06
CA ARG A 187 -2.17 24.78 -4.49
C ARG A 187 -3.49 24.98 -3.76
N ILE A 188 -4.35 23.95 -3.74
CA ILE A 188 -5.61 24.01 -3.00
C ILE A 188 -5.37 24.39 -1.54
N THR A 189 -4.41 23.74 -0.85
CA THR A 189 -4.10 24.03 0.55
C THR A 189 -3.63 25.47 0.73
N ARG A 190 -2.79 25.98 -0.16
CA ARG A 190 -2.28 27.34 -0.09
C ARG A 190 -3.37 28.40 -0.34
N GLU A 191 -4.20 28.19 -1.35
CA GLU A 191 -5.34 29.06 -1.65
C GLU A 191 -6.36 29.08 -0.50
N LEU A 192 -6.51 27.94 0.22
CA LEU A 192 -7.33 27.85 1.43
C LEU A 192 -6.74 28.66 2.60
N GLU A 193 -5.42 28.60 2.80
CA GLU A 193 -4.72 29.36 3.84
C GLU A 193 -4.81 30.88 3.55
N ASP A 194 -4.57 31.29 2.31
CA ASP A 194 -4.66 32.68 1.89
C ASP A 194 -6.08 33.26 2.04
N THR A 195 -7.12 32.42 1.94
CA THR A 195 -8.54 32.83 2.12
C THR A 195 -8.88 33.17 3.57
N THR A 196 -8.20 32.56 4.55
CA THR A 196 -8.42 32.83 5.98
C THR A 196 -7.85 34.18 6.43
N GLU A 197 -6.96 34.80 5.66
CA GLU A 197 -6.33 36.09 5.98
C GLU A 197 -7.08 37.34 5.45
N GLY A 198 -8.26 37.17 4.84
CA GLY A 198 -9.15 38.30 4.51
C GLY A 198 -8.94 38.93 3.12
N TYR A 199 -8.26 38.28 2.21
CA TYR A 199 -8.14 38.71 0.82
C TYR A 199 -9.43 38.46 0.01
N GLU A 200 -9.74 39.36 -0.92
CA GLU A 200 -10.79 39.10 -1.93
C GLU A 200 -10.48 37.82 -2.70
N TRP A 201 -11.32 36.82 -2.51
CA TRP A 201 -11.10 35.49 -3.03
C TRP A 201 -12.02 35.20 -4.21
N ASP A 202 -11.42 34.81 -5.34
CA ASP A 202 -12.10 34.62 -6.62
C ASP A 202 -12.58 33.16 -6.86
N GLY A 203 -12.40 32.28 -5.87
CA GLY A 203 -12.75 30.86 -5.93
C GLY A 203 -11.55 29.94 -6.14
N LEU A 204 -11.69 28.69 -5.76
CA LEU A 204 -10.73 27.62 -6.07
C LEU A 204 -10.90 27.20 -7.54
N HIS A 205 -9.82 27.33 -8.35
CA HIS A 205 -9.84 26.99 -9.79
C HIS A 205 -8.84 25.89 -10.13
N GLU A 206 -8.89 24.77 -9.41
CA GLU A 206 -7.99 23.66 -9.70
C GLU A 206 -8.74 22.55 -10.49
N GLU A 207 -8.41 22.41 -11.78
CA GLU A 207 -9.06 21.47 -12.71
C GLU A 207 -8.10 20.39 -13.25
N THR A 208 -6.96 20.17 -12.59
CA THR A 208 -5.92 19.27 -13.11
C THR A 208 -6.41 17.82 -13.27
N TYR A 209 -7.28 17.35 -12.39
CA TYR A 209 -7.95 16.05 -12.47
C TYR A 209 -9.31 16.08 -11.78
N ALA A 210 -10.16 15.07 -12.08
CA ALA A 210 -11.56 15.05 -11.67
C ALA A 210 -11.77 15.20 -10.16
N GLU A 211 -10.92 14.59 -9.35
CA GLU A 211 -11.01 14.63 -7.90
C GLU A 211 -10.69 16.02 -7.33
N THR A 212 -9.68 16.71 -7.87
CA THR A 212 -9.37 18.08 -7.45
C THR A 212 -10.44 19.05 -7.87
N LYS A 213 -11.03 18.88 -9.05
CA LYS A 213 -12.17 19.66 -9.51
C LYS A 213 -13.38 19.50 -8.59
N GLN A 214 -13.73 18.25 -8.21
CA GLN A 214 -14.83 18.00 -7.27
C GLN A 214 -14.61 18.66 -5.90
N ILE A 215 -13.37 18.64 -5.39
CA ILE A 215 -13.01 19.31 -4.14
C ILE A 215 -13.19 20.83 -4.29
N SER A 216 -12.68 21.41 -5.38
CA SER A 216 -12.82 22.85 -5.67
C SER A 216 -14.29 23.28 -5.78
N ASP A 217 -15.11 22.54 -6.53
CA ASP A 217 -16.53 22.80 -6.70
C ASP A 217 -17.30 22.71 -5.37
N ALA A 218 -17.03 21.67 -4.58
CA ALA A 218 -17.67 21.50 -3.27
C ALA A 218 -17.31 22.64 -2.30
N PHE A 219 -16.04 23.04 -2.31
CA PHE A 219 -15.57 24.12 -1.46
C PHE A 219 -16.15 25.48 -1.90
N ASN A 220 -16.16 25.77 -3.20
CA ASN A 220 -16.78 26.97 -3.76
C ASN A 220 -18.26 27.08 -3.37
N LYS A 221 -18.97 25.96 -3.41
CA LYS A 221 -20.36 25.89 -2.98
C LYS A 221 -20.54 26.19 -1.48
N LEU A 222 -19.65 25.66 -0.63
CA LEU A 222 -19.67 25.97 0.81
C LEU A 222 -19.44 27.45 1.08
N LEU A 223 -18.44 28.03 0.43
CA LEU A 223 -18.12 29.44 0.60
C LEU A 223 -19.23 30.38 0.09
N SER A 224 -19.82 30.05 -1.05
CA SER A 224 -20.97 30.84 -1.52
C SER A 224 -22.12 30.83 -0.53
N ARG A 225 -22.36 29.68 0.13
CA ARG A 225 -23.38 29.56 1.17
C ARG A 225 -23.01 30.33 2.44
N LEU A 226 -21.74 30.32 2.85
CA LEU A 226 -21.29 31.15 4.00
C LEU A 226 -21.45 32.64 3.70
N ARG A 227 -21.05 33.12 2.53
CA ARG A 227 -21.24 34.52 2.12
C ARG A 227 -22.72 34.92 2.11
N GLN A 228 -23.59 34.03 1.65
CA GLN A 228 -25.03 34.29 1.67
C GLN A 228 -25.57 34.42 3.11
N ILE A 229 -25.09 33.59 4.03
CA ILE A 229 -25.45 33.66 5.45
C ILE A 229 -24.96 34.95 6.06
N ASP A 230 -23.69 35.34 5.83
CA ASP A 230 -23.12 36.58 6.36
C ASP A 230 -23.86 37.81 5.81
N LYS A 231 -24.12 37.87 4.52
CA LYS A 231 -24.90 38.95 3.90
C LYS A 231 -26.32 39.03 4.49
N SER A 232 -27.01 37.90 4.64
CA SER A 232 -28.31 37.85 5.26
C SER A 232 -28.28 38.32 6.71
N ARG A 233 -27.21 38.00 7.44
CA ARG A 233 -26.99 38.48 8.82
C ARG A 233 -26.76 39.99 8.88
N GLU A 234 -25.96 40.54 7.97
CA GLU A 234 -25.71 41.98 7.88
C GLU A 234 -27.00 42.75 7.55
N GLU A 235 -27.75 42.27 6.53
CA GLU A 235 -29.07 42.82 6.16
C GLU A 235 -30.06 42.76 7.33
N PHE A 236 -30.09 41.62 8.06
CA PHE A 236 -30.94 41.49 9.25
C PHE A 236 -30.59 42.51 10.32
N VAL A 237 -29.26 42.64 10.69
CA VAL A 237 -28.84 43.62 11.70
C VAL A 237 -29.12 45.06 11.27
N SER A 238 -28.93 45.38 10.01
CA SER A 238 -29.26 46.69 9.46
C SER A 238 -30.73 47.00 9.54
N ASN A 239 -31.60 46.06 9.10
CA ASN A 239 -33.07 46.24 9.12
C ASN A 239 -33.58 46.40 10.55
N VAL A 240 -33.15 45.52 11.47
CA VAL A 240 -33.51 45.59 12.89
C VAL A 240 -33.11 46.95 13.47
N SER A 241 -31.88 47.44 13.17
CA SER A 241 -31.42 48.72 13.66
C SER A 241 -32.26 49.89 13.15
N HIS A 242 -32.69 49.82 11.87
CA HIS A 242 -33.58 50.84 11.29
C HIS A 242 -35.00 50.78 11.90
N GLU A 243 -35.59 49.61 12.04
CA GLU A 243 -36.95 49.46 12.58
C GLU A 243 -37.06 49.83 14.07
N LEU A 244 -35.97 49.64 14.86
CA LEU A 244 -35.95 50.09 16.27
C LEU A 244 -35.61 51.57 16.41
N LYS A 245 -34.82 52.17 15.51
CA LYS A 245 -34.44 53.58 15.60
C LYS A 245 -35.59 54.54 15.36
N THR A 246 -36.54 54.18 14.52
CA THR A 246 -37.67 55.01 14.13
C THR A 246 -38.63 55.30 15.31
N PRO A 247 -39.17 54.28 16.03
CA PRO A 247 -40.05 54.51 17.19
C PRO A 247 -39.30 55.20 18.34
N LEU A 248 -38.03 54.87 18.58
CA LEU A 248 -37.20 55.53 19.57
C LEU A 248 -36.99 57.04 19.27
N ALA A 249 -36.80 57.40 17.99
CA ALA A 249 -36.72 58.81 17.60
C ALA A 249 -38.05 59.53 17.78
N SER A 250 -39.15 58.89 17.44
CA SER A 250 -40.51 59.45 17.66
C SER A 250 -40.78 59.70 19.14
N MET A 251 -40.55 58.67 19.99
CA MET A 251 -40.71 58.83 21.46
C MET A 251 -39.80 59.95 22.00
N LYS A 252 -38.57 60.06 21.51
CA LYS A 252 -37.68 61.13 21.94
C LYS A 252 -38.19 62.52 21.57
N VAL A 253 -38.68 62.72 20.34
CA VAL A 253 -39.27 64.00 19.91
C VAL A 253 -40.49 64.39 20.77
N LEU A 254 -41.36 63.40 21.04
CA LEU A 254 -42.53 63.65 21.91
C LEU A 254 -42.10 64.00 23.33
N ALA A 255 -41.16 63.28 23.90
CA ALA A 255 -40.63 63.59 25.24
C ALA A 255 -39.93 64.97 25.31
N ASP A 256 -39.06 65.23 24.31
CA ASP A 256 -38.36 66.53 24.24
C ASP A 256 -39.34 67.68 24.11
N SER A 257 -40.43 67.51 23.33
CA SER A 257 -41.47 68.52 23.18
C SER A 257 -42.19 68.83 24.51
N LEU A 258 -42.37 67.84 25.39
CA LEU A 258 -42.90 68.03 26.73
C LEU A 258 -41.95 68.72 27.68
N ILE A 259 -40.64 68.43 27.57
CA ILE A 259 -39.60 68.96 28.45
C ILE A 259 -39.31 70.44 28.16
N PHE A 260 -39.36 70.86 26.91
CA PHE A 260 -39.02 72.24 26.49
C PHE A 260 -40.20 73.20 26.48
N GLN A 261 -41.45 72.76 26.74
CA GLN A 261 -42.61 73.63 26.83
C GLN A 261 -42.88 74.08 28.30
N GLU A 262 -42.93 75.37 28.54
CA GLU A 262 -43.38 75.90 29.83
C GLU A 262 -44.94 75.94 29.87
N ASN A 263 -45.56 75.52 30.97
CA ASN A 263 -47.02 75.45 31.17
C ASN A 263 -47.84 74.63 30.17
N VAL A 264 -47.43 73.36 29.98
CA VAL A 264 -48.13 72.40 29.13
C VAL A 264 -49.50 72.14 29.72
N PRO A 265 -50.66 72.28 28.96
CA PRO A 265 -52.00 71.86 29.41
C PRO A 265 -51.99 70.36 29.73
N VAL A 266 -52.79 70.02 30.79
CA VAL A 266 -52.85 68.63 31.26
C VAL A 266 -53.34 67.67 30.13
N GLU A 267 -54.24 68.15 29.32
CA GLU A 267 -54.82 67.41 28.20
C GLU A 267 -53.76 67.08 27.14
N LEU A 268 -52.81 67.99 26.84
CA LEU A 268 -51.75 67.81 25.87
C LEU A 268 -50.67 66.91 26.46
N TYR A 269 -50.43 66.99 27.77
CA TYR A 269 -49.52 66.08 28.46
C TYR A 269 -50.03 64.62 28.42
N GLU A 270 -51.33 64.42 28.66
CA GLU A 270 -51.95 63.09 28.57
C GLU A 270 -51.85 62.55 27.15
N GLU A 271 -52.16 63.36 26.13
CA GLU A 271 -52.10 62.95 24.72
C GLU A 271 -50.64 62.49 24.33
N PHE A 272 -49.60 63.24 24.64
CA PHE A 272 -48.22 62.88 24.35
C PHE A 272 -47.76 61.61 25.11
N MET A 273 -48.18 61.47 26.38
CA MET A 273 -47.92 60.29 27.17
C MET A 273 -48.63 59.03 26.59
N GLN A 274 -49.83 59.19 26.08
CA GLN A 274 -50.55 58.11 25.39
C GLN A 274 -49.85 57.71 24.08
N ASP A 275 -49.34 58.68 23.30
CA ASP A 275 -48.62 58.42 22.06
C ASP A 275 -47.27 57.78 22.30
N ILE A 276 -46.51 58.20 23.35
CA ILE A 276 -45.32 57.50 23.81
C ILE A 276 -45.66 56.04 24.21
N GLY A 277 -46.77 55.84 24.93
CA GLY A 277 -47.24 54.53 25.31
C GLY A 277 -47.49 53.62 24.09
N LYS A 278 -48.16 54.13 23.04
CA LYS A 278 -48.41 53.43 21.79
C LYS A 278 -47.12 53.04 21.06
N GLU A 279 -46.11 53.93 21.04
CA GLU A 279 -44.83 53.63 20.42
C GLU A 279 -44.02 52.57 21.20
N ILE A 280 -44.12 52.55 22.55
CA ILE A 280 -43.53 51.49 23.37
C ILE A 280 -44.20 50.14 23.09
N ASP A 281 -45.54 50.11 22.98
CA ASP A 281 -46.24 48.86 22.64
C ASP A 281 -45.85 48.35 21.26
N ARG A 282 -45.73 49.24 20.28
CA ARG A 282 -45.26 48.93 18.93
C ARG A 282 -43.84 48.37 18.93
N GLU A 283 -42.92 48.97 19.71
CA GLU A 283 -41.54 48.49 19.83
C GLU A 283 -41.49 47.08 20.46
N ASN A 284 -42.35 46.81 21.47
CA ASN A 284 -42.48 45.49 22.05
C ASN A 284 -43.00 44.42 21.04
N GLU A 285 -43.94 44.82 20.16
CA GLU A 285 -44.38 43.92 19.07
C GLU A 285 -43.22 43.59 18.12
N ILE A 286 -42.45 44.59 17.67
CA ILE A 286 -41.28 44.38 16.81
C ILE A 286 -40.27 43.45 17.48
N ILE A 287 -39.96 43.64 18.76
CA ILE A 287 -39.04 42.79 19.52
C ILE A 287 -39.58 41.33 19.60
N ASN A 288 -40.86 41.15 19.85
CA ASN A 288 -41.49 39.82 19.91
C ASN A 288 -41.47 39.11 18.55
N ASP A 289 -41.71 39.83 17.46
CA ASP A 289 -41.62 39.31 16.09
C ASP A 289 -40.18 38.89 15.76
N LEU A 290 -39.20 39.70 16.13
CA LEU A 290 -37.77 39.36 15.97
C LEU A 290 -37.36 38.10 16.77
N LEU A 291 -37.81 38.00 18.03
CA LEU A 291 -37.58 36.82 18.86
C LEU A 291 -38.26 35.56 18.28
N THR A 292 -39.41 35.73 17.68
CA THR A 292 -40.12 34.65 17.00
C THR A 292 -39.39 34.19 15.75
N LEU A 293 -38.90 35.14 14.93
CA LEU A 293 -38.06 34.86 13.77
C LEU A 293 -36.78 34.07 14.16
N VAL A 294 -36.03 34.52 15.17
CA VAL A 294 -34.83 33.86 15.66
C VAL A 294 -35.11 32.44 16.19
N LYS A 295 -36.27 32.26 16.85
CA LYS A 295 -36.69 30.93 17.30
C LYS A 295 -37.09 30.03 16.14
N MET A 296 -37.78 30.53 15.11
CA MET A 296 -38.16 29.79 13.92
C MET A 296 -36.94 29.34 13.13
N ASP A 297 -35.89 30.16 13.04
CA ASP A 297 -34.66 29.80 12.34
C ASP A 297 -33.93 28.63 13.03
N LYS A 298 -33.95 28.55 14.34
CA LYS A 298 -33.43 27.41 15.12
C LYS A 298 -34.29 26.14 15.01
N THR A 299 -35.62 26.28 14.86
CA THR A 299 -36.56 25.15 14.80
C THR A 299 -36.88 24.70 13.37
N ALA A 300 -36.40 25.42 12.36
CA ALA A 300 -36.57 25.03 10.94
C ALA A 300 -36.02 23.64 10.61
N GLN A 301 -35.09 23.11 11.42
CA GLN A 301 -34.57 21.73 11.29
C GLN A 301 -35.54 20.68 11.87
N ASP A 302 -36.51 21.06 12.72
CA ASP A 302 -37.45 20.16 13.40
C ASP A 302 -38.89 20.24 12.84
N VAL A 303 -39.11 20.94 11.73
CA VAL A 303 -40.42 21.05 11.11
C VAL A 303 -40.82 19.70 10.51
N ASN A 304 -41.70 19.01 11.20
CA ASN A 304 -42.25 17.73 10.73
C ASN A 304 -43.35 17.98 9.67
N ILE A 305 -42.92 18.15 8.43
CA ILE A 305 -43.82 18.34 7.29
C ILE A 305 -44.49 17.01 6.98
N ARG A 306 -45.80 16.95 7.19
CA ARG A 306 -46.64 15.79 6.87
C ARG A 306 -47.90 16.22 6.12
N GLN A 307 -48.40 15.37 5.26
CA GLN A 307 -49.70 15.56 4.62
C GLN A 307 -50.79 15.55 5.69
N THR A 308 -51.55 16.63 5.77
CA THR A 308 -52.64 16.78 6.74
C THR A 308 -53.90 17.20 6.00
N ASN A 309 -55.05 16.63 6.35
CA ASN A 309 -56.34 17.05 5.82
C ASN A 309 -56.70 18.43 6.40
N VAL A 310 -56.89 19.43 5.55
CA VAL A 310 -57.17 20.80 5.96
C VAL A 310 -58.49 20.92 6.69
N ASN A 311 -59.50 20.10 6.34
CA ASN A 311 -60.81 20.14 7.03
C ASN A 311 -60.71 19.65 8.48
N ASP A 312 -59.94 18.56 8.72
CA ASP A 312 -59.71 18.03 10.07
C ASP A 312 -58.92 19.03 10.93
N LEU A 313 -57.97 19.76 10.33
CA LEU A 313 -57.22 20.80 10.99
C LEU A 313 -58.09 22.00 11.34
N LEU A 314 -59.00 22.44 10.45
CA LEU A 314 -59.94 23.49 10.69
C LEU A 314 -60.95 23.14 11.82
N GLU A 315 -61.49 21.92 11.83
CA GLU A 315 -62.34 21.45 12.93
C GLU A 315 -61.63 21.46 14.27
N LEU A 316 -60.37 21.05 14.30
CA LEU A 316 -59.54 21.06 15.51
C LEU A 316 -59.31 22.49 16.04
N ILE A 317 -59.01 23.43 15.14
CA ILE A 317 -58.84 24.87 15.48
C ILE A 317 -60.13 25.45 15.99
N LEU A 318 -61.27 25.24 15.31
CA LEU A 318 -62.58 25.73 15.72
C LEU A 318 -62.97 25.17 17.11
N LYS A 319 -62.67 23.90 17.38
CA LYS A 319 -62.91 23.28 18.68
C LYS A 319 -62.08 23.92 19.80
N ARG A 320 -60.87 24.39 19.51
CA ARG A 320 -59.99 25.09 20.47
C ARG A 320 -60.39 26.54 20.71
N LEU A 321 -60.92 27.22 19.71
CA LEU A 321 -61.40 28.62 19.83
C LEU A 321 -62.78 28.77 20.42
N ARG A 322 -63.61 27.75 20.36
CA ARG A 322 -65.03 27.77 20.90
C ARG A 322 -65.14 28.18 22.36
N PRO A 323 -64.22 27.92 23.30
CA PRO A 323 -64.28 28.40 24.67
C PRO A 323 -63.92 29.89 24.84
N ILE A 324 -63.33 30.53 23.80
CA ILE A 324 -62.83 31.92 23.85
C ILE A 324 -63.76 32.89 23.08
N ALA A 325 -64.61 32.36 22.24
CA ALA A 325 -65.64 33.09 21.50
C ALA A 325 -67.01 33.05 22.25
#